data_6db3d220bacae2e4b6f4ba9cf70947df
#
_entry.id   6db3d220bacae2e4b6f4ba9cf70947df
#
_cell.length_a   1.000
_cell.length_b   1.000
_cell.length_c   1.000
_cell.angle_alpha   90.00
_cell.angle_beta   90.00
_cell.angle_gamma   90.00
#
_symmetry.space_group_name_H-M   'P 1'
#
loop_
_entity.id
_entity.type
_entity.pdbx_description
1 polymer ?
#
loop_
_entity_poly.entity_id
_entity_poly.type
_entity_poly.pdbx_seq_one_letter_code
_entity_poly.pdbx_strand_id
1 'polypeptide(L)'
;KIVKILILGLAVAFLYSLTFTVQPDEIAVKLRFGKPVGVGEAQILKPGLHWAFPYPIDEIVRISVGQSRTIVSSAGWFPTTPEMEIARQLPDPTPFLRPGIEGYVISSDGNVIHARATMKYRLNPNTALDYEFGFSNPTNLLQSILDNAIFYAATHHTAEEAIYRDQIAFNEAVRQRVYQLVTDHRLGINIETIDVQTMPPLSVRDSYDQVLSAQQEARTTVNQAEAYARATVNAAQGQASTILADGVTRSNQIVRIMASEANSFSEQLPYFEMNPMLFKERLMAETMQTILTNADDTFYLSQREGIQRELRLQLNREQVKSQREKEKEEAAATASAVSPPVRRR
;
A
#
# COMPACT_ATOMS: atom_id res chain seq x y z
N LYS A 1 -73.73 -8.44 -35.44
CA LYS A 1 -72.32 -8.85 -35.66
C LYS A 1 -71.34 -7.88 -34.98
N ILE A 2 -71.50 -6.55 -35.10
CA ILE A 2 -70.66 -5.50 -34.56
C ILE A 2 -70.58 -5.60 -33.00
N VAL A 3 -71.73 -5.77 -32.33
CA VAL A 3 -71.75 -5.90 -30.86
C VAL A 3 -71.00 -7.12 -30.37
N LYS A 4 -71.00 -8.26 -31.07
CA LYS A 4 -70.21 -9.45 -30.70
C LYS A 4 -68.71 -9.21 -30.85
N ILE A 5 -68.29 -8.45 -31.90
CA ILE A 5 -66.88 -8.11 -32.10
C ILE A 5 -66.44 -7.13 -31.00
N LEU A 6 -67.22 -6.19 -30.58
CA LEU A 6 -66.96 -5.21 -29.57
C LEU A 6 -66.81 -5.92 -28.15
N ILE A 7 -67.76 -6.84 -27.85
CA ILE A 7 -67.67 -7.66 -26.62
C ILE A 7 -66.39 -8.54 -26.59
N LEU A 8 -66.05 -9.15 -27.74
CA LEU A 8 -64.84 -9.96 -27.86
C LEU A 8 -63.60 -9.11 -27.68
N GLY A 9 -63.54 -7.92 -28.29
CA GLY A 9 -62.46 -6.97 -28.13
C GLY A 9 -62.30 -6.51 -26.67
N LEU A 10 -63.41 -6.21 -26.00
CA LEU A 10 -63.42 -5.83 -24.59
C LEU A 10 -62.98 -7.01 -23.67
N ALA A 11 -63.38 -8.24 -23.98
CA ALA A 11 -62.94 -9.43 -23.27
C ALA A 11 -61.42 -9.67 -23.44
N VAL A 12 -60.88 -9.50 -24.65
CA VAL A 12 -59.45 -9.62 -24.91
C VAL A 12 -58.67 -8.49 -24.20
N ALA A 13 -59.12 -7.27 -24.22
CA ALA A 13 -58.52 -6.14 -23.50
C ALA A 13 -58.55 -6.37 -21.98
N PHE A 14 -59.66 -6.93 -21.47
CA PHE A 14 -59.75 -7.31 -20.05
C PHE A 14 -58.75 -8.42 -19.68
N LEU A 15 -58.65 -9.46 -20.50
CA LEU A 15 -57.68 -10.54 -20.30
C LEU A 15 -56.23 -10.05 -20.33
N TYR A 16 -55.92 -9.12 -21.22
CA TYR A 16 -54.60 -8.48 -21.29
C TYR A 16 -54.30 -7.64 -20.04
N SER A 17 -55.32 -6.93 -19.50
CA SER A 17 -55.19 -6.16 -18.27
C SER A 17 -54.91 -7.01 -17.02
N LEU A 18 -55.14 -8.31 -17.08
CA LEU A 18 -54.86 -9.24 -15.95
C LEU A 18 -53.38 -9.66 -15.86
N THR A 19 -52.57 -9.36 -16.86
CA THR A 19 -51.18 -9.77 -16.87
C THR A 19 -50.24 -8.63 -16.53
N PHE A 20 -49.21 -8.92 -15.75
CA PHE A 20 -48.12 -8.00 -15.47
C PHE A 20 -46.77 -8.72 -15.41
N THR A 21 -45.70 -7.99 -15.69
CA THR A 21 -44.35 -8.54 -15.69
C THR A 21 -43.57 -7.94 -14.56
N VAL A 22 -42.81 -8.80 -13.87
CA VAL A 22 -41.82 -8.42 -12.82
C VAL A 22 -40.43 -8.48 -13.45
N GLN A 23 -39.67 -7.42 -13.33
CA GLN A 23 -38.31 -7.31 -13.88
C GLN A 23 -37.32 -8.18 -13.12
N PRO A 24 -36.13 -8.52 -13.68
CA PRO A 24 -35.13 -9.38 -13.04
C PRO A 24 -34.58 -8.83 -11.71
N ASP A 25 -34.53 -7.49 -11.57
CA ASP A 25 -33.98 -6.80 -10.38
C ASP A 25 -35.06 -6.43 -9.36
N GLU A 26 -36.30 -6.86 -9.59
CA GLU A 26 -37.45 -6.55 -8.73
C GLU A 26 -38.12 -7.82 -8.25
N ILE A 27 -38.77 -7.71 -7.13
CA ILE A 27 -39.78 -8.65 -6.68
C ILE A 27 -41.12 -7.94 -6.57
N ALA A 28 -42.20 -8.66 -6.72
CA ALA A 28 -43.50 -8.07 -6.54
C ALA A 28 -44.29 -8.79 -5.44
N VAL A 29 -45.12 -8.02 -4.76
CA VAL A 29 -46.08 -8.52 -3.75
C VAL A 29 -47.46 -8.18 -4.24
N LYS A 30 -48.31 -9.19 -4.28
CA LYS A 30 -49.72 -9.00 -4.67
C LYS A 30 -50.56 -8.82 -3.41
N LEU A 31 -51.14 -7.64 -3.28
CA LEU A 31 -52.07 -7.31 -2.20
C LEU A 31 -53.51 -7.45 -2.74
N ARG A 32 -54.33 -8.28 -2.10
CA ARG A 32 -55.74 -8.37 -2.38
C ARG A 32 -56.55 -7.67 -1.30
N PHE A 33 -57.24 -6.60 -1.68
CA PHE A 33 -57.88 -5.71 -0.74
C PHE A 33 -57.00 -5.27 0.41
N GLY A 34 -55.73 -4.91 0.09
CA GLY A 34 -54.72 -4.45 1.05
C GLY A 34 -54.05 -5.56 1.88
N LYS A 35 -54.36 -6.84 1.64
CA LYS A 35 -53.72 -7.96 2.35
C LYS A 35 -52.80 -8.76 1.39
N PRO A 36 -51.56 -9.12 1.79
CA PRO A 36 -50.68 -9.95 0.96
C PRO A 36 -51.29 -11.32 0.73
N VAL A 37 -51.23 -11.78 -0.54
CA VAL A 37 -51.76 -13.07 -0.98
C VAL A 37 -50.69 -14.13 -0.89
N GLY A 38 -50.94 -15.20 -0.11
CA GLY A 38 -50.00 -16.28 0.11
C GLY A 38 -49.52 -16.33 1.58
N VAL A 39 -48.61 -17.29 1.87
CA VAL A 39 -48.00 -17.42 3.22
C VAL A 39 -46.50 -17.61 3.04
N GLY A 40 -45.69 -16.86 3.78
CA GLY A 40 -44.23 -16.94 3.71
C GLY A 40 -43.67 -16.62 2.36
N GLU A 41 -42.80 -17.45 1.81
CA GLU A 41 -42.13 -17.23 0.51
C GLU A 41 -43.12 -17.16 -0.68
N ALA A 42 -44.30 -17.74 -0.58
CA ALA A 42 -45.33 -17.69 -1.63
C ALA A 42 -45.96 -16.29 -1.80
N GLN A 43 -45.71 -15.36 -0.87
CA GLN A 43 -46.11 -13.94 -1.01
C GLN A 43 -45.24 -13.17 -1.99
N ILE A 44 -44.04 -13.67 -2.26
CA ILE A 44 -43.03 -13.02 -3.11
C ILE A 44 -43.15 -13.57 -4.53
N LEU A 45 -43.55 -12.73 -5.47
CA LEU A 45 -43.56 -13.04 -6.88
C LEU A 45 -42.16 -12.80 -7.46
N LYS A 46 -41.56 -13.87 -7.97
CA LYS A 46 -40.22 -13.84 -8.62
C LYS A 46 -40.32 -13.16 -9.99
N PRO A 47 -39.19 -12.74 -10.58
CA PRO A 47 -39.18 -12.21 -11.95
C PRO A 47 -39.91 -13.13 -12.95
N GLY A 48 -40.72 -12.52 -13.83
CA GLY A 48 -41.48 -13.24 -14.85
C GLY A 48 -42.87 -12.65 -15.07
N LEU A 49 -43.69 -13.40 -15.84
CA LEU A 49 -45.08 -13.05 -16.16
C LEU A 49 -46.03 -13.61 -15.09
N HIS A 50 -46.86 -12.73 -14.51
CA HIS A 50 -47.81 -13.07 -13.45
C HIS A 50 -49.22 -12.57 -13.77
N TRP A 51 -50.20 -13.14 -13.05
CA TRP A 51 -51.59 -12.80 -13.17
C TRP A 51 -52.10 -12.09 -11.89
N ALA A 52 -52.81 -10.97 -12.12
CA ALA A 52 -53.51 -10.25 -11.06
C ALA A 52 -54.82 -9.70 -11.53
N PHE A 53 -55.76 -9.54 -10.62
CA PHE A 53 -57.00 -8.83 -10.96
C PHE A 53 -56.73 -7.33 -11.07
N PRO A 54 -57.52 -6.61 -11.93
CA PRO A 54 -57.36 -5.18 -12.06
C PRO A 54 -57.71 -4.46 -10.74
N TYR A 55 -57.06 -3.31 -10.55
CA TYR A 55 -57.40 -2.41 -9.46
C TYR A 55 -58.91 -2.13 -9.43
N PRO A 56 -59.59 -2.14 -8.26
CA PRO A 56 -59.05 -2.13 -6.90
C PRO A 56 -58.92 -3.51 -6.19
N ILE A 57 -59.12 -4.62 -6.90
CA ILE A 57 -59.13 -5.96 -6.32
C ILE A 57 -57.74 -6.38 -5.87
N ASP A 58 -56.78 -6.39 -6.84
CA ASP A 58 -55.40 -6.68 -6.58
C ASP A 58 -54.54 -5.42 -6.83
N GLU A 59 -53.66 -5.13 -5.88
CA GLU A 59 -52.63 -4.09 -5.98
C GLU A 59 -51.28 -4.76 -5.99
N ILE A 60 -50.36 -4.28 -6.85
CA ILE A 60 -49.03 -4.87 -7.01
C ILE A 60 -48.00 -3.87 -6.53
N VAL A 61 -47.36 -4.22 -5.43
CA VAL A 61 -46.23 -3.46 -4.87
C VAL A 61 -44.95 -4.07 -5.43
N ARG A 62 -44.18 -3.29 -6.18
CA ARG A 62 -42.88 -3.68 -6.72
C ARG A 62 -41.79 -3.16 -5.82
N ILE A 63 -40.88 -4.06 -5.42
CA ILE A 63 -39.78 -3.77 -4.53
C ILE A 63 -38.48 -4.03 -5.30
N SER A 64 -37.67 -2.99 -5.49
CA SER A 64 -36.38 -3.11 -6.14
C SER A 64 -35.37 -3.72 -5.17
N VAL A 65 -34.90 -4.93 -5.46
CA VAL A 65 -33.91 -5.67 -4.64
C VAL A 65 -32.53 -5.61 -5.25
N GLY A 66 -32.41 -5.29 -6.56
CA GLY A 66 -31.15 -5.17 -7.28
C GLY A 66 -30.40 -3.88 -7.00
N GLN A 67 -31.08 -2.82 -6.55
CA GLN A 67 -30.48 -1.52 -6.31
C GLN A 67 -29.74 -1.45 -4.97
N SER A 68 -28.50 -0.96 -4.99
CA SER A 68 -27.78 -0.57 -3.79
C SER A 68 -28.30 0.78 -3.29
N ARG A 69 -28.73 0.83 -2.04
CA ARG A 69 -29.23 2.03 -1.35
C ARG A 69 -28.16 2.53 -0.40
N THR A 70 -28.01 3.84 -0.30
CA THR A 70 -27.04 4.47 0.61
C THR A 70 -27.77 5.23 1.69
N ILE A 71 -27.34 5.06 2.93
CA ILE A 71 -27.84 5.82 4.08
C ILE A 71 -26.67 6.37 4.87
N VAL A 72 -26.86 7.56 5.43
CA VAL A 72 -25.84 8.29 6.18
C VAL A 72 -26.38 8.61 7.56
N SER A 73 -25.53 8.41 8.59
CA SER A 73 -25.85 8.85 9.96
C SER A 73 -25.84 10.38 10.06
N SER A 74 -26.64 10.94 10.93
CA SER A 74 -26.76 12.41 11.06
C SER A 74 -26.39 12.95 12.43
N ALA A 75 -26.52 12.14 13.50
CA ALA A 75 -26.45 12.63 14.87
C ALA A 75 -25.04 13.06 15.31
N GLY A 76 -23.99 12.45 14.77
CA GLY A 76 -22.62 12.69 15.19
C GLY A 76 -21.83 13.65 14.29
N TRP A 77 -22.46 14.31 13.33
CA TRP A 77 -21.77 15.13 12.31
C TRP A 77 -22.31 16.56 12.30
N PHE A 78 -21.47 17.50 11.86
CA PHE A 78 -21.89 18.87 11.64
C PHE A 78 -22.84 18.99 10.43
N PRO A 79 -23.72 19.99 10.39
CA PRO A 79 -24.64 20.19 9.28
C PRO A 79 -23.84 20.53 8.01
N THR A 80 -24.07 19.75 6.94
CA THR A 80 -23.50 19.97 5.63
C THR A 80 -24.60 20.25 4.63
N THR A 81 -24.38 21.19 3.72
CA THR A 81 -25.26 21.36 2.56
C THR A 81 -24.84 20.39 1.45
N PRO A 82 -25.77 19.97 0.56
CA PRO A 82 -25.43 19.10 -0.56
C PRO A 82 -24.31 19.66 -1.44
N GLU A 83 -24.21 20.97 -1.57
CA GLU A 83 -23.15 21.66 -2.32
C GLU A 83 -21.79 21.49 -1.66
N MET A 84 -21.72 21.61 -0.33
CA MET A 84 -20.50 21.38 0.45
C MET A 84 -20.06 19.92 0.38
N GLU A 85 -20.99 18.98 0.39
CA GLU A 85 -20.68 17.55 0.25
C GLU A 85 -20.09 17.21 -1.13
N ILE A 86 -20.67 17.76 -2.20
CA ILE A 86 -20.15 17.59 -3.57
C ILE A 86 -18.77 18.24 -3.70
N ALA A 87 -18.58 19.45 -3.16
CA ALA A 87 -17.31 20.17 -3.19
C ALA A 87 -16.28 19.64 -2.18
N ARG A 88 -16.66 18.70 -1.31
CA ARG A 88 -15.84 18.20 -0.18
C ARG A 88 -15.31 19.33 0.71
N GLN A 89 -16.09 20.39 0.85
CA GLN A 89 -15.76 21.52 1.68
C GLN A 89 -16.32 21.31 3.09
N LEU A 90 -15.49 21.63 4.08
CA LEU A 90 -15.93 21.65 5.46
C LEU A 90 -16.52 23.05 5.78
N PRO A 91 -17.47 23.13 6.71
CA PRO A 91 -17.94 24.41 7.19
C PRO A 91 -16.82 25.18 7.87
N ASP A 92 -16.95 26.51 7.94
CA ASP A 92 -16.00 27.36 8.62
C ASP A 92 -15.92 26.97 10.12
N PRO A 93 -14.68 26.87 10.68
CA PRO A 93 -14.52 26.51 12.07
C PRO A 93 -15.15 27.56 12.98
N THR A 94 -16.07 27.11 13.84
CA THR A 94 -16.66 27.97 14.87
C THR A 94 -15.86 27.85 16.16
N PRO A 95 -15.66 28.95 16.93
CA PRO A 95 -14.85 28.89 18.15
C PRO A 95 -15.48 28.04 19.24
N PHE A 96 -16.78 27.81 19.19
CA PHE A 96 -17.52 27.00 20.18
C PHE A 96 -18.42 26.01 19.47
N LEU A 97 -18.51 24.81 20.06
CA LEU A 97 -19.54 23.82 19.71
C LEU A 97 -20.94 24.41 19.99
N ARG A 98 -21.84 24.24 19.04
CA ARG A 98 -23.25 24.68 19.16
C ARG A 98 -24.17 23.47 19.35
N PRO A 99 -24.43 23.05 20.61
CA PRO A 99 -25.32 21.92 20.88
C PRO A 99 -26.71 22.14 20.26
N GLY A 100 -27.22 21.11 19.58
CA GLY A 100 -28.51 21.16 18.88
C GLY A 100 -28.43 21.66 17.44
N ILE A 101 -27.33 22.24 17.00
CA ILE A 101 -27.05 22.61 15.60
C ILE A 101 -25.97 21.66 15.03
N GLU A 102 -24.88 21.50 15.77
CA GLU A 102 -23.77 20.64 15.40
C GLU A 102 -23.91 19.28 16.11
N GLY A 103 -23.91 18.22 15.30
CA GLY A 103 -23.87 16.87 15.83
C GLY A 103 -22.46 16.52 16.31
N TYR A 104 -22.35 15.91 17.45
CA TYR A 104 -21.09 15.44 18.02
C TYR A 104 -21.29 14.19 18.83
N VAL A 105 -20.19 13.49 19.10
CA VAL A 105 -20.19 12.26 19.91
C VAL A 105 -19.13 12.43 21.00
N ILE A 106 -19.42 11.91 22.19
CA ILE A 106 -18.48 11.93 23.32
C ILE A 106 -17.81 10.55 23.40
N SER A 107 -16.47 10.57 23.38
CA SER A 107 -15.64 9.37 23.51
C SER A 107 -15.49 8.91 24.97
N SER A 108 -14.92 7.72 25.19
CA SER A 108 -14.73 7.13 26.51
C SER A 108 -13.87 8.00 27.47
N ASP A 109 -12.99 8.81 26.92
CA ASP A 109 -12.13 9.77 27.64
C ASP A 109 -12.77 11.16 27.87
N GLY A 110 -14.06 11.31 27.52
CA GLY A 110 -14.81 12.54 27.70
C GLY A 110 -14.52 13.62 26.65
N ASN A 111 -13.74 13.31 25.62
CA ASN A 111 -13.46 14.23 24.51
C ASN A 111 -14.59 14.23 23.48
N VAL A 112 -14.73 15.36 22.78
CA VAL A 112 -15.69 15.51 21.69
C VAL A 112 -15.06 15.13 20.37
N ILE A 113 -15.77 14.32 19.59
CA ILE A 113 -15.39 13.94 18.23
C ILE A 113 -16.60 14.10 17.30
N HIS A 114 -16.33 14.36 16.03
CA HIS A 114 -17.33 14.22 14.99
C HIS A 114 -17.18 12.85 14.34
N ALA A 115 -18.29 12.11 14.25
CA ALA A 115 -18.30 10.81 13.62
C ALA A 115 -19.53 10.65 12.72
N ARG A 116 -19.33 10.10 11.53
CA ARG A 116 -20.35 9.83 10.53
C ARG A 116 -20.16 8.44 9.95
N ALA A 117 -21.22 7.65 9.86
CA ALA A 117 -21.23 6.37 9.18
C ALA A 117 -22.08 6.45 7.91
N THR A 118 -21.54 5.89 6.83
CA THR A 118 -22.25 5.70 5.56
C THR A 118 -22.39 4.20 5.31
N MET A 119 -23.63 3.73 5.18
CA MET A 119 -23.92 2.33 4.91
C MET A 119 -24.50 2.17 3.51
N LYS A 120 -23.96 1.24 2.75
CA LYS A 120 -24.56 0.74 1.51
C LYS A 120 -25.16 -0.62 1.76
N TYR A 121 -26.41 -0.77 1.33
CA TYR A 121 -27.16 -2.01 1.57
C TYR A 121 -28.08 -2.30 0.39
N ARG A 122 -28.47 -3.58 0.25
CA ARG A 122 -29.53 -4.06 -0.66
C ARG A 122 -30.58 -4.77 0.16
N LEU A 123 -31.81 -4.79 -0.38
CA LEU A 123 -32.86 -5.60 0.20
C LEU A 123 -32.61 -7.08 -0.08
N ASN A 124 -32.80 -7.92 0.93
CA ASN A 124 -32.75 -9.36 0.74
C ASN A 124 -34.05 -9.83 0.08
N PRO A 125 -33.99 -10.48 -1.11
CA PRO A 125 -35.19 -10.90 -1.84
C PRO A 125 -36.17 -11.75 -1.01
N ASN A 126 -35.65 -12.56 -0.07
CA ASN A 126 -36.47 -13.49 0.73
C ASN A 126 -37.16 -12.82 1.92
N THR A 127 -36.61 -11.70 2.42
CA THR A 127 -37.09 -11.01 3.62
C THR A 127 -37.42 -9.53 3.37
N ALA A 128 -37.49 -9.12 2.09
CA ALA A 128 -37.80 -7.73 1.73
C ALA A 128 -39.21 -7.29 2.17
N LEU A 129 -40.12 -8.23 2.43
CA LEU A 129 -41.42 -7.96 2.99
C LEU A 129 -41.34 -7.39 4.41
N ASP A 130 -40.45 -7.91 5.24
CA ASP A 130 -40.22 -7.43 6.59
C ASP A 130 -39.75 -5.98 6.58
N TYR A 131 -38.92 -5.60 5.61
CA TYR A 131 -38.47 -4.23 5.42
C TYR A 131 -39.60 -3.30 5.01
N GLU A 132 -40.38 -3.68 3.98
CA GLU A 132 -41.37 -2.79 3.35
C GLU A 132 -42.67 -2.67 4.19
N PHE A 133 -43.11 -3.77 4.79
CA PHE A 133 -44.39 -3.80 5.53
C PHE A 133 -44.22 -3.92 7.05
N GLY A 134 -43.04 -4.29 7.56
CA GLY A 134 -42.77 -4.43 8.98
C GLY A 134 -42.58 -3.11 9.73
N PHE A 135 -42.19 -2.04 9.02
CA PHE A 135 -41.85 -0.76 9.62
C PHE A 135 -42.53 0.40 8.89
N SER A 136 -43.01 1.39 9.65
CA SER A 136 -43.58 2.61 9.06
C SER A 136 -42.55 3.46 8.30
N ASN A 137 -41.28 3.43 8.74
CA ASN A 137 -40.21 4.22 8.16
C ASN A 137 -38.85 3.51 8.31
N PRO A 138 -38.59 2.49 7.49
CA PRO A 138 -37.37 1.67 7.64
C PRO A 138 -36.07 2.48 7.43
N THR A 139 -36.11 3.52 6.60
CA THR A 139 -34.96 4.42 6.37
C THR A 139 -34.55 5.15 7.66
N ASN A 140 -35.52 5.74 8.38
CA ASN A 140 -35.22 6.43 9.65
C ASN A 140 -34.74 5.47 10.72
N LEU A 141 -35.27 4.23 10.74
CA LEU A 141 -34.81 3.20 11.65
C LEU A 141 -33.34 2.82 11.38
N LEU A 142 -32.98 2.62 10.12
CA LEU A 142 -31.60 2.33 9.74
C LEU A 142 -30.64 3.48 10.09
N GLN A 143 -31.10 4.72 9.92
CA GLN A 143 -30.32 5.89 10.33
C GLN A 143 -30.10 5.90 11.84
N SER A 144 -31.16 5.63 12.63
CA SER A 144 -31.05 5.52 14.10
C SER A 144 -30.15 4.36 14.55
N ILE A 145 -30.12 3.27 13.79
CA ILE A 145 -29.21 2.14 14.04
C ILE A 145 -27.76 2.57 13.82
N LEU A 146 -27.47 3.29 12.73
CA LEU A 146 -26.14 3.83 12.49
C LEU A 146 -25.71 4.80 13.58
N ASP A 147 -26.60 5.73 13.97
CA ASP A 147 -26.33 6.68 15.03
C ASP A 147 -26.06 5.95 16.37
N ASN A 148 -26.88 4.95 16.72
CA ASN A 148 -26.67 4.14 17.92
C ASN A 148 -25.31 3.40 17.88
N ALA A 149 -24.95 2.85 16.73
CA ALA A 149 -23.70 2.13 16.59
C ALA A 149 -22.48 3.04 16.77
N ILE A 150 -22.55 4.26 16.25
CA ILE A 150 -21.49 5.28 16.45
C ILE A 150 -21.37 5.65 17.92
N PHE A 151 -22.49 5.96 18.58
CA PHE A 151 -22.49 6.31 20.01
C PHE A 151 -21.98 5.16 20.87
N TYR A 152 -22.38 3.94 20.57
CA TYR A 152 -21.90 2.75 21.26
C TYR A 152 -20.39 2.58 21.11
N ALA A 153 -19.86 2.65 19.89
CA ALA A 153 -18.43 2.54 19.63
C ALA A 153 -17.65 3.65 20.34
N ALA A 154 -18.13 4.88 20.29
CA ALA A 154 -17.46 6.02 20.90
C ALA A 154 -17.33 5.90 22.43
N THR A 155 -18.33 5.32 23.11
CA THR A 155 -18.24 5.10 24.57
C THR A 155 -17.20 4.05 24.98
N HIS A 156 -16.71 3.26 24.04
CA HIS A 156 -15.70 2.20 24.27
C HIS A 156 -14.30 2.55 23.76
N HIS A 157 -14.17 3.61 22.98
CA HIS A 157 -12.89 4.04 22.41
C HIS A 157 -12.56 5.47 22.84
N THR A 158 -11.27 5.77 22.98
CA THR A 158 -10.79 7.12 23.22
C THR A 158 -10.85 7.95 21.93
N ALA A 159 -10.85 9.28 22.04
CA ALA A 159 -10.83 10.15 20.87
C ALA A 159 -9.58 9.93 19.98
N GLU A 160 -8.43 9.73 20.62
CA GLU A 160 -7.18 9.43 19.90
C GLU A 160 -7.25 8.11 19.12
N GLU A 161 -7.81 7.06 19.71
CA GLU A 161 -8.03 5.78 19.04
C GLU A 161 -8.99 5.91 17.87
N ALA A 162 -10.13 6.55 18.07
CA ALA A 162 -11.19 6.69 17.07
C ALA A 162 -10.72 7.52 15.85
N ILE A 163 -9.84 8.53 16.04
CA ILE A 163 -9.45 9.44 14.97
C ILE A 163 -8.11 9.04 14.31
N TYR A 164 -7.11 8.59 15.09
CA TYR A 164 -5.74 8.44 14.58
C TYR A 164 -5.09 7.09 14.84
N ARG A 165 -5.22 6.56 16.07
CA ARG A 165 -4.39 5.45 16.52
C ARG A 165 -4.88 4.09 16.06
N ASP A 166 -6.18 3.83 16.19
CA ASP A 166 -6.80 2.55 15.85
C ASP A 166 -8.19 2.74 15.23
N GLN A 167 -8.24 3.52 14.18
CA GLN A 167 -9.46 3.78 13.42
C GLN A 167 -10.09 2.48 12.89
N ILE A 168 -9.28 1.45 12.66
CA ILE A 168 -9.76 0.15 12.18
C ILE A 168 -10.60 -0.53 13.25
N ALA A 169 -10.15 -0.55 14.53
CA ALA A 169 -10.89 -1.14 15.63
C ALA A 169 -12.21 -0.37 15.89
N PHE A 170 -12.18 0.95 15.81
CA PHE A 170 -13.39 1.77 15.92
C PHE A 170 -14.40 1.45 14.80
N ASN A 171 -13.96 1.39 13.55
CA ASN A 171 -14.81 1.04 12.40
C ASN A 171 -15.40 -0.37 12.57
N GLU A 172 -14.62 -1.32 13.06
CA GLU A 172 -15.07 -2.68 13.28
C GLU A 172 -16.11 -2.76 14.42
N ALA A 173 -15.93 -2.00 15.50
CA ALA A 173 -16.90 -1.90 16.59
C ALA A 173 -18.24 -1.33 16.11
N VAL A 174 -18.22 -0.27 15.28
CA VAL A 174 -19.42 0.28 14.64
C VAL A 174 -20.07 -0.78 13.75
N ARG A 175 -19.30 -1.45 12.90
CA ARG A 175 -19.79 -2.48 12.00
C ARG A 175 -20.47 -3.61 12.75
N GLN A 176 -19.82 -4.18 13.75
CA GLN A 176 -20.37 -5.27 14.56
C GLN A 176 -21.68 -4.87 15.24
N ARG A 177 -21.74 -3.65 15.77
CA ARG A 177 -22.96 -3.14 16.40
C ARG A 177 -24.11 -2.97 15.40
N VAL A 178 -23.82 -2.48 14.19
CA VAL A 178 -24.84 -2.38 13.12
C VAL A 178 -25.35 -3.76 12.73
N TYR A 179 -24.46 -4.74 12.50
CA TYR A 179 -24.86 -6.11 12.17
C TYR A 179 -25.74 -6.73 13.27
N GLN A 180 -25.39 -6.53 14.54
CA GLN A 180 -26.17 -7.00 15.66
C GLN A 180 -27.58 -6.41 15.62
N LEU A 181 -27.70 -5.08 15.52
CA LEU A 181 -28.99 -4.40 15.53
C LEU A 181 -29.86 -4.74 14.31
N VAL A 182 -29.27 -4.86 13.13
CA VAL A 182 -29.97 -5.25 11.89
C VAL A 182 -30.53 -6.67 12.02
N THR A 183 -29.75 -7.57 12.63
CA THR A 183 -30.18 -8.97 12.87
C THR A 183 -31.26 -9.06 13.93
N ASP A 184 -31.11 -8.36 15.05
CA ASP A 184 -32.07 -8.35 16.18
C ASP A 184 -33.43 -7.83 15.73
N HIS A 185 -33.45 -6.78 14.90
CA HIS A 185 -34.66 -6.18 14.35
C HIS A 185 -35.23 -6.87 13.12
N ARG A 186 -34.51 -7.86 12.55
CA ARG A 186 -34.93 -8.61 11.34
C ARG A 186 -35.29 -7.68 10.18
N LEU A 187 -34.37 -6.74 9.87
CA LEU A 187 -34.65 -5.69 8.89
C LEU A 187 -34.67 -6.16 7.42
N GLY A 188 -34.31 -7.40 7.14
CA GLY A 188 -34.39 -7.97 5.79
C GLY A 188 -33.46 -7.31 4.77
N ILE A 189 -32.30 -6.83 5.21
CA ILE A 189 -31.31 -6.17 4.37
C ILE A 189 -29.98 -6.95 4.36
N ASN A 190 -29.28 -6.83 3.24
CA ASN A 190 -27.90 -7.28 3.10
C ASN A 190 -26.98 -6.04 3.08
N ILE A 191 -26.11 -5.93 4.06
CA ILE A 191 -25.14 -4.84 4.16
C ILE A 191 -23.97 -5.12 3.21
N GLU A 192 -23.67 -4.18 2.31
CA GLU A 192 -22.54 -4.29 1.39
C GLU A 192 -21.28 -3.69 2.00
N THR A 193 -21.35 -2.44 2.43
CA THR A 193 -20.24 -1.71 3.03
C THR A 193 -20.73 -0.77 4.11
N ILE A 194 -19.92 -0.62 5.15
CA ILE A 194 -20.06 0.43 6.16
C ILE A 194 -18.74 1.18 6.19
N ASP A 195 -18.79 2.48 5.92
CA ASP A 195 -17.67 3.39 5.99
C ASP A 195 -17.91 4.39 7.12
N VAL A 196 -16.93 4.53 8.02
CA VAL A 196 -17.03 5.43 9.16
C VAL A 196 -15.94 6.48 9.06
N GLN A 197 -16.34 7.73 9.12
CA GLN A 197 -15.47 8.89 9.09
C GLN A 197 -15.48 9.54 10.47
N THR A 198 -14.29 9.78 10.99
CA THR A 198 -14.10 10.45 12.30
C THR A 198 -13.16 11.62 12.15
N MET A 199 -13.41 12.68 12.89
CA MET A 199 -12.54 13.85 12.93
C MET A 199 -12.66 14.61 14.27
N PRO A 200 -11.62 15.36 14.68
CA PRO A 200 -11.71 16.24 15.82
C PRO A 200 -12.64 17.44 15.50
N PRO A 201 -13.13 18.14 16.52
CA PRO A 201 -13.87 19.38 16.32
C PRO A 201 -13.08 20.36 15.46
N LEU A 202 -13.76 21.06 14.53
CA LEU A 202 -13.13 21.93 13.54
C LEU A 202 -12.26 23.03 14.18
N SER A 203 -12.65 23.51 15.35
CA SER A 203 -11.93 24.55 16.10
C SER A 203 -10.53 24.14 16.60
N VAL A 204 -10.32 22.83 16.83
CA VAL A 204 -9.06 22.28 17.37
C VAL A 204 -8.30 21.45 16.35
N ARG A 205 -8.85 21.27 15.17
CA ARG A 205 -8.31 20.42 14.13
C ARG A 205 -6.86 20.76 13.75
N ASP A 206 -6.59 22.04 13.50
CA ASP A 206 -5.25 22.50 13.12
C ASP A 206 -4.21 22.19 14.19
N SER A 207 -4.59 22.33 15.47
CA SER A 207 -3.73 21.99 16.60
C SER A 207 -3.47 20.48 16.68
N TYR A 208 -4.49 19.67 16.43
CA TYR A 208 -4.34 18.20 16.35
C TYR A 208 -3.45 17.78 15.19
N ASP A 209 -3.62 18.35 14.02
CA ASP A 209 -2.82 18.06 12.83
C ASP A 209 -1.33 18.45 13.06
N GLN A 210 -1.06 19.54 13.77
CA GLN A 210 0.30 19.93 14.18
C GLN A 210 0.92 18.92 15.15
N VAL A 211 0.19 18.46 16.15
CA VAL A 211 0.67 17.43 17.09
C VAL A 211 0.97 16.13 16.36
N LEU A 212 0.07 15.69 15.46
CA LEU A 212 0.26 14.49 14.66
C LEU A 212 1.50 14.60 13.77
N SER A 213 1.68 15.74 13.10
CA SER A 213 2.86 16.00 12.27
C SER A 213 4.15 15.95 13.09
N ALA A 214 4.17 16.59 14.26
CA ALA A 214 5.32 16.57 15.16
C ALA A 214 5.65 15.16 15.67
N GLN A 215 4.64 14.35 16.00
CA GLN A 215 4.82 12.95 16.38
C GLN A 215 5.37 12.12 15.22
N GLN A 216 4.88 12.34 14.01
CA GLN A 216 5.36 11.66 12.81
C GLN A 216 6.82 12.02 12.51
N GLU A 217 7.18 13.30 12.60
CA GLU A 217 8.57 13.77 12.45
C GLU A 217 9.49 13.15 13.51
N ALA A 218 9.05 13.13 14.76
CA ALA A 218 9.82 12.50 15.85
C ALA A 218 10.07 11.01 15.57
N ARG A 219 9.03 10.25 15.19
CA ARG A 219 9.17 8.83 14.81
C ARG A 219 10.09 8.65 13.62
N THR A 220 9.95 9.48 12.60
CA THR A 220 10.79 9.43 11.39
C THR A 220 12.26 9.68 11.75
N THR A 221 12.54 10.67 12.59
CA THR A 221 13.88 10.97 13.06
C THR A 221 14.50 9.81 13.84
N VAL A 222 13.75 9.20 14.76
CA VAL A 222 14.20 8.03 15.51
C VAL A 222 14.49 6.85 14.56
N ASN A 223 13.57 6.55 13.65
CA ASN A 223 13.74 5.45 12.68
C ASN A 223 14.96 5.68 11.77
N GLN A 224 15.19 6.93 11.33
CA GLN A 224 16.36 7.29 10.52
C GLN A 224 17.66 7.13 11.33
N ALA A 225 17.68 7.57 12.59
CA ALA A 225 18.85 7.39 13.46
C ALA A 225 19.17 5.90 13.71
N GLU A 226 18.15 5.09 13.97
CA GLU A 226 18.33 3.64 14.11
C GLU A 226 18.81 2.98 12.81
N ALA A 227 18.24 3.36 11.67
CA ALA A 227 18.66 2.85 10.36
C ALA A 227 20.13 3.21 10.08
N TYR A 228 20.53 4.46 10.37
CA TYR A 228 21.90 4.91 10.23
C TYR A 228 22.85 4.13 11.16
N ALA A 229 22.48 3.94 12.43
CA ALA A 229 23.27 3.18 13.37
C ALA A 229 23.48 1.72 12.90
N ARG A 230 22.41 1.05 12.46
CA ARG A 230 22.48 -0.32 11.90
C ARG A 230 23.35 -0.38 10.65
N ALA A 231 23.18 0.56 9.73
CA ALA A 231 23.99 0.63 8.51
C ALA A 231 25.48 0.81 8.82
N THR A 232 25.81 1.70 9.77
CA THR A 232 27.19 1.95 10.19
C THR A 232 27.83 0.73 10.83
N VAL A 233 27.12 0.06 11.75
CA VAL A 233 27.59 -1.17 12.40
C VAL A 233 27.79 -2.29 11.37
N ASN A 234 26.82 -2.50 10.48
CA ASN A 234 26.92 -3.52 9.44
C ASN A 234 28.08 -3.25 8.46
N ALA A 235 28.28 -1.98 8.08
CA ALA A 235 29.41 -1.59 7.23
C ALA A 235 30.75 -1.85 7.92
N ALA A 236 30.88 -1.49 9.20
CA ALA A 236 32.09 -1.75 9.99
C ALA A 236 32.36 -3.25 10.14
N GLN A 237 31.33 -4.06 10.41
CA GLN A 237 31.45 -5.52 10.47
C GLN A 237 31.85 -6.13 9.13
N GLY A 238 31.27 -5.64 8.03
CA GLY A 238 31.65 -6.03 6.67
C GLY A 238 33.12 -5.73 6.37
N GLN A 239 33.57 -4.51 6.69
CA GLN A 239 34.99 -4.12 6.54
C GLN A 239 35.92 -5.00 7.39
N ALA A 240 35.58 -5.23 8.65
CA ALA A 240 36.36 -6.10 9.52
C ALA A 240 36.46 -7.54 8.97
N SER A 241 35.36 -8.08 8.47
CA SER A 241 35.35 -9.42 7.86
C SER A 241 36.22 -9.47 6.59
N THR A 242 36.18 -8.42 5.77
CA THR A 242 37.02 -8.32 4.57
C THR A 242 38.49 -8.27 4.93
N ILE A 243 38.88 -7.44 5.91
CA ILE A 243 40.27 -7.34 6.38
C ILE A 243 40.78 -8.69 6.91
N LEU A 244 39.96 -9.38 7.70
CA LEU A 244 40.30 -10.71 8.22
C LEU A 244 40.47 -11.74 7.09
N ALA A 245 39.52 -11.75 6.13
CA ALA A 245 39.60 -12.66 4.97
C ALA A 245 40.82 -12.40 4.11
N ASP A 246 41.13 -11.12 3.86
CA ASP A 246 42.34 -10.72 3.13
C ASP A 246 43.62 -11.13 3.89
N GLY A 247 43.64 -10.95 5.20
CA GLY A 247 44.75 -11.40 6.05
C GLY A 247 44.99 -12.90 5.97
N VAL A 248 43.92 -13.69 6.07
CA VAL A 248 44.00 -15.16 5.95
C VAL A 248 44.42 -15.56 4.54
N THR A 249 43.90 -14.92 3.52
CA THR A 249 44.25 -15.20 2.12
C THR A 249 45.71 -14.89 1.85
N ARG A 250 46.22 -13.74 2.28
CA ARG A 250 47.65 -13.36 2.15
C ARG A 250 48.56 -14.31 2.93
N SER A 251 48.18 -14.65 4.15
CA SER A 251 48.92 -15.63 4.96
C SER A 251 49.04 -16.97 4.24
N ASN A 252 47.92 -17.51 3.76
CA ASN A 252 47.90 -18.77 3.00
C ASN A 252 48.73 -18.68 1.69
N GLN A 253 48.67 -17.52 1.00
CA GLN A 253 49.49 -17.29 -0.18
C GLN A 253 50.96 -17.30 0.10
N ILE A 254 51.41 -16.59 1.16
CA ILE A 254 52.81 -16.57 1.59
C ILE A 254 53.26 -17.98 1.96
N VAL A 255 52.48 -18.71 2.74
CA VAL A 255 52.83 -20.10 3.13
C VAL A 255 52.96 -20.99 1.90
N ARG A 256 52.04 -20.88 0.92
CA ARG A 256 52.11 -21.66 -0.33
C ARG A 256 53.31 -21.31 -1.17
N ILE A 257 53.61 -20.01 -1.27
CA ILE A 257 54.79 -19.55 -2.04
C ILE A 257 56.07 -20.11 -1.37
N MET A 258 56.20 -19.93 -0.07
CA MET A 258 57.38 -20.43 0.64
C MET A 258 57.53 -21.96 0.56
N ALA A 259 56.39 -22.69 0.67
CA ALA A 259 56.38 -24.15 0.50
C ALA A 259 56.76 -24.57 -0.92
N SER A 260 56.28 -23.85 -1.94
CA SER A 260 56.62 -24.08 -3.33
C SER A 260 58.12 -23.80 -3.61
N GLU A 261 58.64 -22.68 -3.07
CA GLU A 261 60.06 -22.34 -3.19
C GLU A 261 60.97 -23.37 -2.49
N ALA A 262 60.58 -23.80 -1.24
CA ALA A 262 61.30 -24.83 -0.54
C ALA A 262 61.31 -26.18 -1.27
N ASN A 263 60.16 -26.58 -1.84
CA ASN A 263 60.10 -27.80 -2.65
C ASN A 263 60.96 -27.67 -3.94
N SER A 264 60.84 -26.54 -4.64
CA SER A 264 61.67 -26.25 -5.83
C SER A 264 63.14 -26.27 -5.51
N PHE A 265 63.53 -25.68 -4.37
CA PHE A 265 64.91 -25.74 -3.91
C PHE A 265 65.36 -27.18 -3.61
N SER A 266 64.55 -27.94 -2.90
CA SER A 266 64.82 -29.35 -2.58
C SER A 266 64.98 -30.23 -3.83
N GLU A 267 64.17 -29.95 -4.87
CA GLU A 267 64.29 -30.65 -6.16
C GLU A 267 65.52 -30.24 -6.96
N GLN A 268 65.94 -28.98 -6.84
CA GLN A 268 67.13 -28.47 -7.55
C GLN A 268 68.45 -28.83 -6.85
N LEU A 269 68.45 -29.06 -5.57
CA LEU A 269 69.68 -29.36 -4.78
C LEU A 269 70.47 -30.57 -5.32
N PRO A 270 69.90 -31.70 -5.69
CA PRO A 270 70.65 -32.83 -6.26
C PRO A 270 71.30 -32.51 -7.57
N TYR A 271 70.69 -31.67 -8.39
CA TYR A 271 71.28 -31.26 -9.70
C TYR A 271 72.45 -30.29 -9.48
N PHE A 272 72.37 -29.44 -8.48
CA PHE A 272 73.49 -28.58 -8.07
C PHE A 272 74.67 -29.40 -7.54
N GLU A 273 74.41 -30.42 -6.70
CA GLU A 273 75.46 -31.28 -6.14
C GLU A 273 76.16 -32.10 -7.21
N MET A 274 75.47 -32.51 -8.27
CA MET A 274 76.06 -33.25 -9.38
C MET A 274 77.05 -32.42 -10.22
N ASN A 275 76.73 -31.17 -10.55
CA ASN A 275 77.63 -30.28 -11.30
C ASN A 275 77.34 -28.79 -11.02
N PRO A 276 78.01 -28.20 -10.00
CA PRO A 276 77.76 -26.82 -9.57
C PRO A 276 78.05 -25.77 -10.64
N MET A 277 79.00 -26.02 -11.51
CA MET A 277 79.41 -25.05 -12.51
C MET A 277 78.37 -24.91 -13.63
N LEU A 278 77.91 -26.01 -14.15
CA LEU A 278 76.89 -26.06 -15.19
C LEU A 278 75.54 -25.50 -14.67
N PHE A 279 75.19 -25.79 -13.41
CA PHE A 279 73.97 -25.30 -12.77
C PHE A 279 73.98 -23.76 -12.65
N LYS A 280 75.13 -23.17 -12.26
CA LYS A 280 75.27 -21.70 -12.19
C LYS A 280 75.16 -21.04 -13.55
N GLU A 281 75.76 -21.60 -14.58
CA GLU A 281 75.69 -21.06 -15.93
C GLU A 281 74.27 -21.11 -16.48
N ARG A 282 73.55 -22.19 -16.26
CA ARG A 282 72.17 -22.33 -16.65
C ARG A 282 71.26 -21.33 -15.92
N LEU A 283 71.37 -21.20 -14.60
CA LEU A 283 70.59 -20.26 -13.79
C LEU A 283 70.87 -18.80 -14.18
N MET A 284 72.13 -18.51 -14.52
CA MET A 284 72.52 -17.18 -15.00
C MET A 284 71.92 -16.88 -16.36
N ALA A 285 71.89 -17.86 -17.30
CA ALA A 285 71.26 -17.72 -18.59
C ALA A 285 69.72 -17.54 -18.46
N GLU A 286 69.03 -18.31 -17.60
CA GLU A 286 67.60 -18.17 -17.32
C GLU A 286 67.27 -16.80 -16.71
N THR A 287 68.06 -16.34 -15.73
CA THR A 287 67.87 -15.01 -15.13
C THR A 287 68.10 -13.89 -16.15
N MET A 288 69.14 -14.00 -16.96
CA MET A 288 69.39 -13.06 -18.03
C MET A 288 68.22 -13.04 -19.06
N GLN A 289 67.74 -14.20 -19.45
CA GLN A 289 66.60 -14.30 -20.35
C GLN A 289 65.33 -13.62 -19.74
N THR A 290 65.08 -13.87 -18.46
CA THR A 290 63.93 -13.24 -17.76
C THR A 290 64.05 -11.73 -17.64
N ILE A 291 65.29 -11.24 -17.37
CA ILE A 291 65.55 -9.79 -17.31
C ILE A 291 65.39 -9.16 -18.68
N LEU A 292 65.93 -9.80 -19.74
CA LEU A 292 65.83 -9.29 -21.13
C LEU A 292 64.40 -9.33 -21.68
N THR A 293 63.59 -10.31 -21.26
CA THR A 293 62.20 -10.41 -21.68
C THR A 293 61.29 -9.38 -20.98
N ASN A 294 61.64 -8.98 -19.76
CA ASN A 294 60.89 -8.00 -18.97
C ASN A 294 61.45 -6.55 -19.11
N ALA A 295 62.51 -6.35 -19.89
CA ALA A 295 63.08 -5.04 -20.13
C ALA A 295 62.34 -4.37 -21.31
N ASP A 296 61.81 -3.20 -21.09
CA ASP A 296 61.12 -2.42 -22.12
C ASP A 296 62.07 -2.01 -23.27
N ASP A 297 63.37 -1.75 -22.97
CA ASP A 297 64.40 -1.41 -23.94
C ASP A 297 65.75 -2.02 -23.56
N THR A 298 66.46 -2.62 -24.54
CA THR A 298 67.79 -3.19 -24.39
C THR A 298 68.79 -2.49 -25.25
N PHE A 299 69.86 -1.94 -24.67
CA PHE A 299 70.90 -1.27 -25.39
C PHE A 299 72.18 -2.12 -25.39
N TYR A 300 72.68 -2.51 -26.54
CA TYR A 300 73.93 -3.24 -26.71
C TYR A 300 75.11 -2.25 -26.90
N LEU A 301 76.01 -2.16 -25.97
CA LEU A 301 77.20 -1.36 -26.02
C LEU A 301 78.37 -2.22 -26.45
N SER A 302 78.89 -1.98 -27.64
CA SER A 302 80.10 -2.67 -28.09
C SER A 302 81.37 -2.16 -27.36
N GLN A 303 82.07 -3.07 -26.69
CA GLN A 303 83.32 -2.78 -26.00
C GLN A 303 84.42 -2.58 -27.01
N ARG A 304 84.90 -1.32 -27.21
CA ARG A 304 86.17 -1.00 -27.95
C ARG A 304 87.15 -0.44 -26.95
N GLU A 305 88.31 -1.08 -26.85
CA GLU A 305 89.38 -0.63 -25.95
C GLU A 305 89.84 0.79 -26.31
N GLY A 306 89.86 1.69 -25.30
CA GLY A 306 90.48 3.00 -25.35
C GLY A 306 89.65 4.27 -25.49
N ILE A 307 88.27 4.17 -25.41
CA ILE A 307 87.43 5.37 -25.47
C ILE A 307 86.42 5.36 -24.26
N GLN A 308 86.57 6.34 -23.36
CA GLN A 308 85.52 6.60 -22.33
C GLN A 308 84.27 7.14 -23.04
N ARG A 309 83.23 6.37 -23.01
CA ARG A 309 81.89 6.83 -23.49
C ARG A 309 80.98 7.13 -22.32
N GLU A 310 80.55 8.36 -22.17
CA GLU A 310 79.47 8.73 -21.30
C GLU A 310 78.13 8.37 -22.01
N LEU A 311 77.40 7.41 -21.37
CA LEU A 311 76.03 7.09 -21.76
C LEU A 311 75.11 8.01 -21.00
N ARG A 312 74.57 9.06 -21.66
CA ARG A 312 73.50 9.87 -21.05
C ARG A 312 72.19 9.27 -21.43
N LEU A 313 71.59 8.46 -20.49
CA LEU A 313 70.21 7.96 -20.60
C LEU A 313 69.25 9.02 -20.08
N GLN A 314 68.49 9.64 -20.97
CA GLN A 314 67.40 10.51 -20.63
C GLN A 314 66.14 9.64 -20.44
N LEU A 315 65.91 9.18 -19.23
CA LEU A 315 64.71 8.41 -18.83
C LEU A 315 63.55 9.38 -18.81
N ASN A 316 62.74 9.41 -19.86
CA ASN A 316 61.56 10.24 -19.95
C ASN A 316 60.45 9.61 -19.07
N ARG A 317 60.31 10.07 -17.83
CA ARG A 317 59.33 9.61 -16.89
C ARG A 317 57.88 10.10 -17.16
N GLU A 318 57.70 10.91 -18.23
CA GLU A 318 56.40 11.57 -18.45
C GLU A 318 55.31 10.67 -19.06
N GLN A 319 55.67 9.62 -19.79
CA GLN A 319 54.66 8.78 -20.44
C GLN A 319 53.84 7.90 -19.46
N VAL A 320 54.46 7.48 -18.36
CA VAL A 320 53.77 6.63 -17.38
C VAL A 320 52.84 7.46 -16.43
N LYS A 321 53.19 8.74 -16.20
CA LYS A 321 52.32 9.64 -15.43
C LYS A 321 51.09 10.08 -16.20
N SER A 322 51.20 10.26 -17.52
CA SER A 322 50.10 10.78 -18.33
C SER A 322 48.93 9.81 -18.45
N GLN A 323 49.12 8.52 -18.44
CA GLN A 323 48.03 7.54 -18.50
C GLN A 323 47.28 7.44 -17.15
N ARG A 324 47.99 7.41 -16.04
CA ARG A 324 47.35 7.41 -14.69
C ARG A 324 46.72 8.73 -14.33
N GLU A 325 47.19 9.85 -14.82
CA GLU A 325 46.56 11.16 -14.64
C GLU A 325 45.31 11.30 -15.51
N LYS A 326 45.31 10.80 -16.75
CA LYS A 326 44.12 10.75 -17.60
C LYS A 326 43.02 9.85 -17.05
N GLU A 327 43.36 8.66 -16.51
CA GLU A 327 42.41 7.80 -15.85
C GLU A 327 41.82 8.42 -14.58
N LYS A 328 42.63 9.21 -13.84
CA LYS A 328 42.11 9.94 -12.64
C LYS A 328 41.25 11.15 -13.02
N GLU A 329 41.59 11.86 -14.09
CA GLU A 329 40.77 12.96 -14.63
C GLU A 329 39.47 12.46 -15.24
N GLU A 330 39.44 11.33 -15.95
CA GLU A 330 38.22 10.70 -16.46
C GLU A 330 37.34 10.16 -15.31
N ALA A 331 37.96 9.58 -14.27
CA ALA A 331 37.24 9.15 -13.08
C ALA A 331 36.67 10.33 -12.26
N ALA A 332 37.37 11.45 -12.19
CA ALA A 332 36.88 12.67 -11.54
C ALA A 332 35.78 13.39 -12.35
N ALA A 333 35.89 13.38 -13.71
CA ALA A 333 34.88 13.93 -14.60
C ALA A 333 33.55 13.12 -14.54
N THR A 334 33.65 11.79 -14.51
CA THR A 334 32.46 10.91 -14.33
C THR A 334 31.82 11.04 -12.94
N ALA A 335 32.60 11.26 -11.90
CA ALA A 335 32.08 11.50 -10.54
C ALA A 335 31.35 12.86 -10.40
N SER A 336 31.78 13.89 -11.14
CA SER A 336 31.16 15.21 -11.14
C SER A 336 29.88 15.30 -11.97
N ALA A 337 29.69 14.41 -12.93
CA ALA A 337 28.50 14.34 -13.79
C ALA A 337 27.29 13.66 -13.13
N VAL A 338 27.48 12.98 -11.98
CA VAL A 338 26.41 12.23 -11.24
C VAL A 338 25.79 13.04 -10.10
N SER A 339 26.23 14.25 -9.81
CA SER A 339 25.65 15.08 -8.75
C SER A 339 24.51 15.95 -9.30
N PRO A 340 23.23 15.76 -8.89
CA PRO A 340 22.14 16.65 -9.27
C PRO A 340 22.30 18.03 -8.62
N PRO A 341 21.81 19.12 -9.25
CA PRO A 341 21.99 20.47 -8.74
C PRO A 341 21.14 20.67 -7.47
N VAL A 342 21.77 21.01 -6.36
CA VAL A 342 21.13 21.48 -5.13
C VAL A 342 20.44 22.81 -5.43
N ARG A 343 19.11 22.81 -5.52
CA ARG A 343 18.29 24.04 -5.51
C ARG A 343 18.35 24.68 -4.13
N ARG A 344 19.03 25.79 -4.03
CA ARG A 344 18.88 26.72 -2.90
C ARG A 344 17.52 27.43 -3.05
N ARG A 345 16.68 27.28 -2.06
CA ARG A 345 15.67 28.27 -1.60
C ARG A 345 15.77 28.41 -0.10
#